data_0cf15e693f4ff5c439ce90db04c1f8e4
#
_entry.id   0cf15e693f4ff5c439ce90db04c1f8e4
#
_cell.length_a   1.000
_cell.length_b   1.000
_cell.length_c   1.000
_cell.angle_alpha   90.00
_cell.angle_beta   90.00
_cell.angle_gamma   90.00
#
_symmetry.space_group_name_H-M   'P 1'
#
loop_
_entity.id
_entity.type
_entity.pdbx_description
1 polymer ?
#
loop_
_entity_poly.entity_id
_entity_poly.type
_entity_poly.pdbx_seq_one_letter_code
_entity_poly.pdbx_strand_id
1 'polypeptide(L)'
;QLLIKLKAMGIKAVIMDLRKNGGGLLNEAVDISGLFIPKGSVLQVRDSQGRSEDYRDEDEKVVWDGPLVVLTSKLSASASEIFAGAMRDHRRAIVVGDMTTHGKGSVQNIIELSRFDRSLKSAVKVTIQKWYAPSGSSIQLKGVPADIVVPSVYSVLPVGEGDLERPLPWDSVTPTLTKADEGDWLKAKISDGLIA
;
A
#
# COMPACT_ATOMS: atom_id res chain seq x y z
N GLN A 1 9.02 -9.96 -14.41
CA GLN A 1 9.20 -11.16 -15.24
C GLN A 1 8.00 -12.12 -15.16
N LEU A 2 7.53 -12.52 -13.95
CA LEU A 2 6.41 -13.46 -13.78
C LEU A 2 5.12 -12.94 -14.45
N LEU A 3 4.74 -11.68 -14.19
CA LEU A 3 3.53 -11.06 -14.73
C LEU A 3 3.54 -11.02 -16.27
N ILE A 4 4.70 -10.75 -16.88
CA ILE A 4 4.88 -10.78 -18.34
C ILE A 4 4.64 -12.20 -18.87
N LYS A 5 5.17 -13.23 -18.20
CA LYS A 5 4.95 -14.62 -18.60
C LYS A 5 3.47 -15.02 -18.50
N LEU A 6 2.81 -14.64 -17.39
CA LEU A 6 1.39 -14.90 -17.19
C LEU A 6 0.53 -14.20 -18.25
N LYS A 7 0.85 -12.92 -18.58
CA LYS A 7 0.16 -12.17 -19.65
C LYS A 7 0.30 -12.89 -21.00
N ALA A 8 1.51 -13.40 -21.34
CA ALA A 8 1.74 -14.18 -22.55
C ALA A 8 0.97 -15.51 -22.58
N MET A 9 0.64 -16.09 -21.41
CA MET A 9 -0.20 -17.29 -21.30
C MET A 9 -1.71 -17.00 -21.45
N GLY A 10 -2.09 -15.74 -21.62
CA GLY A 10 -3.48 -15.35 -21.87
C GLY A 10 -4.36 -15.35 -20.62
N ILE A 11 -3.81 -15.10 -19.43
CA ILE A 11 -4.61 -14.92 -18.20
C ILE A 11 -5.66 -13.81 -18.40
N LYS A 12 -6.77 -13.92 -17.70
CA LYS A 12 -7.89 -12.96 -17.83
C LYS A 12 -7.93 -11.96 -16.67
N ALA A 13 -7.38 -12.30 -15.53
CA ALA A 13 -7.34 -11.45 -14.35
C ALA A 13 -6.12 -11.78 -13.49
N VAL A 14 -5.76 -10.85 -12.59
CA VAL A 14 -4.73 -11.03 -11.56
C VAL A 14 -5.37 -10.88 -10.19
N ILE A 15 -5.09 -11.82 -9.29
CA ILE A 15 -5.41 -11.71 -7.88
C ILE A 15 -4.10 -11.60 -7.11
N MET A 16 -3.89 -10.46 -6.45
CA MET A 16 -2.74 -10.20 -5.57
C MET A 16 -3.16 -10.53 -4.14
N ASP A 17 -2.66 -11.64 -3.61
CA ASP A 17 -2.97 -12.07 -2.23
C ASP A 17 -1.95 -11.51 -1.23
N LEU A 18 -2.37 -10.51 -0.46
CA LEU A 18 -1.59 -9.86 0.59
C LEU A 18 -2.10 -10.19 2.00
N ARG A 19 -3.04 -11.12 2.16
CA ARG A 19 -3.71 -11.40 3.45
C ARG A 19 -2.78 -11.77 4.61
N LYS A 20 -1.58 -12.29 4.33
CA LYS A 20 -0.56 -12.64 5.34
C LYS A 20 0.76 -11.90 5.10
N ASN A 21 0.73 -10.82 4.36
CA ASN A 21 1.93 -10.05 4.03
C ASN A 21 2.05 -8.83 4.95
N GLY A 22 2.97 -8.89 5.93
CA GLY A 22 3.27 -7.82 6.88
C GLY A 22 4.06 -6.64 6.29
N GLY A 23 4.31 -6.62 4.99
CA GLY A 23 5.04 -5.56 4.29
C GLY A 23 6.46 -5.96 3.89
N GLY A 24 7.28 -4.96 3.60
CA GLY A 24 8.64 -5.12 3.11
C GLY A 24 9.29 -3.77 2.85
N LEU A 25 10.05 -3.68 1.76
CA LEU A 25 10.74 -2.46 1.37
C LEU A 25 9.79 -1.47 0.68
N LEU A 26 9.93 -0.19 1.03
CA LEU A 26 9.10 0.88 0.49
C LEU A 26 9.27 1.00 -1.03
N ASN A 27 10.51 1.02 -1.53
CA ASN A 27 10.79 1.14 -2.96
C ASN A 27 10.21 -0.02 -3.77
N GLU A 28 10.24 -1.25 -3.22
CA GLU A 28 9.60 -2.41 -3.87
C GLU A 28 8.07 -2.24 -3.99
N ALA A 29 7.43 -1.60 -3.02
CA ALA A 29 6.01 -1.30 -3.13
C ALA A 29 5.72 -0.29 -4.25
N VAL A 30 6.60 0.70 -4.44
CA VAL A 30 6.51 1.66 -5.56
C VAL A 30 6.69 0.93 -6.90
N ASP A 31 7.76 0.16 -7.03
CA ASP A 31 8.09 -0.58 -8.26
C ASP A 31 6.98 -1.58 -8.64
N ILE A 32 6.43 -2.30 -7.65
CA ILE A 32 5.31 -3.22 -7.90
C ILE A 32 4.05 -2.47 -8.31
N SER A 33 3.77 -1.31 -7.72
CA SER A 33 2.61 -0.48 -8.09
C SER A 33 2.71 -0.01 -9.54
N GLY A 34 3.88 0.41 -9.99
CA GLY A 34 4.14 0.83 -11.38
C GLY A 34 3.90 -0.27 -12.42
N LEU A 35 3.84 -1.56 -12.03
CA LEU A 35 3.44 -2.61 -12.97
C LEU A 35 1.96 -2.54 -13.37
N PHE A 36 1.14 -1.80 -12.61
CA PHE A 36 -0.32 -1.77 -12.74
C PHE A 36 -0.88 -0.38 -13.03
N ILE A 37 -0.18 0.69 -12.69
CA ILE A 37 -0.60 2.07 -12.96
C ILE A 37 0.34 2.70 -14.00
N PRO A 38 -0.14 3.59 -14.86
CA PRO A 38 0.73 4.50 -15.58
C PRO A 38 1.27 5.51 -14.57
N LYS A 39 2.41 6.08 -14.82
CA LYS A 39 3.05 7.18 -14.08
C LYS A 39 2.15 7.88 -13.04
N GLY A 40 2.61 8.00 -11.81
CA GLY A 40 1.82 8.67 -10.77
C GLY A 40 2.34 8.45 -9.36
N SER A 41 1.78 9.19 -8.39
CA SER A 41 2.10 9.07 -6.98
C SER A 41 1.65 7.70 -6.44
N VAL A 42 2.51 7.05 -5.67
CA VAL A 42 2.22 5.78 -4.97
C VAL A 42 2.04 6.03 -3.47
N LEU A 43 2.87 6.89 -2.91
CA LEU A 43 2.76 7.33 -1.51
C LEU A 43 3.52 8.63 -1.31
N GLN A 44 3.18 9.32 -0.22
CA GLN A 44 3.98 10.43 0.30
C GLN A 44 4.61 10.02 1.63
N VAL A 45 5.82 10.47 1.92
CA VAL A 45 6.43 10.40 3.26
C VAL A 45 6.60 11.79 3.83
N ARG A 46 6.43 11.93 5.15
CA ARG A 46 6.63 13.19 5.85
C ARG A 46 7.49 12.97 7.08
N ASP A 47 8.53 13.76 7.21
CA ASP A 47 9.43 13.71 8.37
C ASP A 47 8.92 14.57 9.55
N SER A 48 9.65 14.51 10.68
CA SER A 48 9.33 15.28 11.89
C SER A 48 9.49 16.80 11.73
N GLN A 49 10.15 17.26 10.66
CA GLN A 49 10.31 18.68 10.32
C GLN A 49 9.19 19.17 9.36
N GLY A 50 8.27 18.28 9.00
CA GLY A 50 7.17 18.60 8.09
C GLY A 50 7.53 18.58 6.61
N ARG A 51 8.74 18.14 6.24
CA ARG A 51 9.16 18.00 4.84
C ARG A 51 8.48 16.77 4.26
N SER A 52 7.84 16.94 3.12
CA SER A 52 7.17 15.85 2.40
C SER A 52 7.95 15.47 1.14
N GLU A 53 8.00 14.19 0.86
CA GLU A 53 8.57 13.61 -0.35
C GLU A 53 7.52 12.70 -0.99
N ASP A 54 7.32 12.84 -2.30
CA ASP A 54 6.37 12.05 -3.09
C ASP A 54 7.13 10.92 -3.81
N TYR A 55 6.78 9.69 -3.49
CA TYR A 55 7.31 8.49 -4.12
C TYR A 55 6.37 8.08 -5.24
N ARG A 56 6.88 8.16 -6.47
CA ARG A 56 6.09 8.03 -7.70
C ARG A 56 6.62 6.91 -8.57
N ASP A 57 5.73 6.34 -9.36
CA ASP A 57 6.14 5.70 -10.61
C ASP A 57 6.39 6.78 -11.66
N GLU A 58 7.57 6.80 -12.25
CA GLU A 58 7.98 7.76 -13.28
C GLU A 58 7.80 7.21 -14.71
N ASP A 59 7.48 5.92 -14.83
CA ASP A 59 7.33 5.22 -16.12
C ASP A 59 5.84 5.16 -16.52
N GLU A 60 5.54 5.45 -17.77
CA GLU A 60 4.18 5.31 -18.32
C GLU A 60 3.82 3.86 -18.71
N LYS A 61 4.76 2.94 -18.54
CA LYS A 61 4.64 1.56 -18.99
C LYS A 61 3.89 0.67 -18.00
N VAL A 62 2.65 0.35 -18.33
CA VAL A 62 1.84 -0.62 -17.58
C VAL A 62 2.12 -2.04 -18.08
N VAL A 63 2.53 -2.94 -17.19
CA VAL A 63 2.75 -4.36 -17.52
C VAL A 63 1.43 -5.11 -17.58
N TRP A 64 0.51 -4.85 -16.63
CA TRP A 64 -0.81 -5.45 -16.57
C TRP A 64 -1.90 -4.40 -16.49
N ASP A 65 -2.71 -4.33 -17.52
CA ASP A 65 -3.84 -3.41 -17.71
C ASP A 65 -5.21 -4.09 -17.57
N GLY A 66 -5.24 -5.42 -17.35
CA GLY A 66 -6.46 -6.20 -17.15
C GLY A 66 -7.02 -6.11 -15.72
N PRO A 67 -8.10 -6.86 -15.41
CA PRO A 67 -8.71 -6.90 -14.08
C PRO A 67 -7.71 -7.25 -12.98
N LEU A 68 -7.77 -6.50 -11.86
CA LEU A 68 -6.92 -6.69 -10.68
C LEU A 68 -7.78 -6.69 -9.42
N VAL A 69 -7.62 -7.72 -8.60
CA VAL A 69 -8.19 -7.82 -7.26
C VAL A 69 -7.05 -7.91 -6.26
N VAL A 70 -7.15 -7.18 -5.17
CA VAL A 70 -6.18 -7.23 -4.05
C VAL A 70 -6.87 -7.82 -2.83
N LEU A 71 -6.40 -8.99 -2.38
CA LEU A 71 -6.91 -9.61 -1.17
C LEU A 71 -6.11 -9.10 0.03
N THR A 72 -6.82 -8.57 1.03
CA THR A 72 -6.23 -8.02 2.26
C THR A 72 -6.82 -8.65 3.51
N SER A 73 -6.11 -8.54 4.61
CA SER A 73 -6.62 -8.86 5.95
C SER A 73 -6.03 -7.90 6.98
N LYS A 74 -6.44 -8.05 8.23
CA LYS A 74 -5.86 -7.31 9.38
C LYS A 74 -4.35 -7.54 9.55
N LEU A 75 -3.79 -8.58 8.94
CA LEU A 75 -2.35 -8.85 8.93
C LEU A 75 -1.60 -8.19 7.75
N SER A 76 -2.32 -7.62 6.78
CA SER A 76 -1.69 -6.85 5.70
C SER A 76 -1.19 -5.53 6.27
N ALA A 77 0.12 -5.29 6.25
CA ALA A 77 0.73 -4.13 6.91
C ALA A 77 1.80 -3.45 6.05
N SER A 78 2.08 -2.15 6.33
CA SER A 78 3.22 -1.41 5.77
C SER A 78 3.24 -1.41 4.22
N ALA A 79 4.29 -1.96 3.55
CA ALA A 79 4.39 -2.02 2.09
C ALA A 79 3.18 -2.65 1.40
N SER A 80 2.52 -3.63 2.03
CA SER A 80 1.26 -4.19 1.53
C SER A 80 0.11 -3.17 1.56
N GLU A 81 0.09 -2.31 2.57
CA GLU A 81 -0.89 -1.23 2.69
C GLU A 81 -0.59 -0.10 1.69
N ILE A 82 0.70 0.17 1.41
CA ILE A 82 1.12 1.12 0.37
C ILE A 82 0.57 0.67 -0.98
N PHE A 83 0.83 -0.58 -1.37
CA PHE A 83 0.32 -1.12 -2.62
C PHE A 83 -1.22 -1.11 -2.69
N ALA A 84 -1.90 -1.66 -1.68
CA ALA A 84 -3.37 -1.73 -1.65
C ALA A 84 -4.00 -0.32 -1.66
N GLY A 85 -3.44 0.63 -0.90
CA GLY A 85 -3.89 2.01 -0.84
C GLY A 85 -3.70 2.74 -2.17
N ALA A 86 -2.53 2.60 -2.80
CA ALA A 86 -2.27 3.16 -4.13
C ALA A 86 -3.23 2.60 -5.18
N MET A 87 -3.40 1.26 -5.24
CA MET A 87 -4.33 0.62 -6.18
C MET A 87 -5.77 1.09 -5.99
N ARG A 88 -6.18 1.30 -4.75
CA ARG A 88 -7.51 1.81 -4.40
C ARG A 88 -7.69 3.27 -4.78
N ASP A 89 -6.74 4.14 -4.43
CA ASP A 89 -6.80 5.58 -4.71
C ASP A 89 -6.79 5.86 -6.22
N HIS A 90 -5.97 5.13 -6.98
CA HIS A 90 -5.99 5.16 -8.45
C HIS A 90 -7.20 4.47 -9.07
N ARG A 91 -8.11 3.90 -8.28
CA ARG A 91 -9.25 3.09 -8.77
C ARG A 91 -8.82 1.97 -9.71
N ARG A 92 -7.60 1.44 -9.50
CA ARG A 92 -6.97 0.46 -10.36
C ARG A 92 -7.38 -0.97 -10.03
N ALA A 93 -7.72 -1.24 -8.78
CA ALA A 93 -8.11 -2.56 -8.29
C ALA A 93 -9.32 -2.49 -7.37
N ILE A 94 -9.97 -3.63 -7.18
CA ILE A 94 -10.95 -3.86 -6.12
C ILE A 94 -10.20 -4.49 -4.94
N VAL A 95 -10.32 -3.88 -3.76
CA VAL A 95 -9.77 -4.42 -2.51
C VAL A 95 -10.82 -5.26 -1.82
N VAL A 96 -10.50 -6.52 -1.55
CA VAL A 96 -11.41 -7.50 -0.94
C VAL A 96 -10.76 -8.12 0.30
N GLY A 97 -11.48 -8.19 1.41
CA GLY A 97 -10.97 -8.81 2.62
C GLY A 97 -11.58 -8.31 3.91
N ASP A 98 -10.79 -8.26 4.99
CA ASP A 98 -11.24 -7.71 6.26
C ASP A 98 -11.64 -6.22 6.11
N MET A 99 -12.47 -5.71 7.00
CA MET A 99 -12.97 -4.33 6.95
C MET A 99 -11.85 -3.31 6.72
N THR A 100 -10.69 -3.54 7.35
CA THR A 100 -9.47 -2.74 7.15
C THR A 100 -8.22 -3.61 7.27
N THR A 101 -7.09 -3.11 6.77
CA THR A 101 -5.77 -3.66 7.01
C THR A 101 -5.24 -3.29 8.40
N HIS A 102 -3.97 -3.57 8.68
CA HIS A 102 -3.31 -3.36 9.99
C HIS A 102 -3.34 -1.91 10.47
N GLY A 103 -3.08 -0.94 9.58
CA GLY A 103 -3.06 0.48 9.91
C GLY A 103 -1.68 1.02 10.29
N LYS A 104 -0.58 0.46 9.77
CA LYS A 104 0.77 0.93 10.05
C LYS A 104 1.22 2.03 9.08
N GLY A 105 0.96 3.29 9.43
CA GLY A 105 1.35 4.48 8.67
C GLY A 105 2.72 5.04 9.02
N SER A 106 3.61 4.28 9.68
CA SER A 106 4.93 4.73 10.11
C SER A 106 6.06 4.08 9.30
N VAL A 107 7.10 4.87 8.99
CA VAL A 107 8.36 4.41 8.42
C VAL A 107 9.38 4.27 9.54
N GLN A 108 10.00 3.10 9.62
CA GLN A 108 10.96 2.77 10.67
C GLN A 108 12.34 2.49 10.07
N ASN A 109 13.38 2.92 10.77
CA ASN A 109 14.77 2.63 10.44
C ASN A 109 15.40 1.80 11.55
N ILE A 110 16.29 0.88 11.17
CA ILE A 110 17.10 0.09 12.09
C ILE A 110 18.48 0.72 12.11
N ILE A 111 18.88 1.22 13.27
CA ILE A 111 20.18 1.85 13.50
C ILE A 111 21.04 0.88 14.31
N GLU A 112 22.07 0.34 13.68
CA GLU A 112 23.06 -0.49 14.37
C GLU A 112 23.92 0.37 15.30
N LEU A 113 23.93 0.06 16.59
CA LEU A 113 24.69 0.80 17.59
C LEU A 113 26.20 0.59 17.45
N SER A 114 26.63 -0.47 16.78
CA SER A 114 28.01 -0.72 16.40
C SER A 114 28.66 0.40 15.56
N ARG A 115 27.85 1.25 14.92
CA ARG A 115 28.31 2.46 14.20
C ARG A 115 28.83 3.54 15.15
N PHE A 116 28.35 3.56 16.38
CA PHE A 116 28.75 4.52 17.41
C PHE A 116 29.80 3.93 18.36
N ASP A 117 29.68 2.66 18.73
CA ASP A 117 30.60 1.90 19.54
C ASP A 117 30.67 0.45 19.06
N ARG A 118 31.82 0.01 18.58
CA ARG A 118 32.05 -1.35 18.03
C ARG A 118 31.77 -2.48 19.02
N SER A 119 31.77 -2.20 20.33
CA SER A 119 31.44 -3.17 21.38
C SER A 119 29.94 -3.47 21.47
N LEU A 120 29.08 -2.57 20.97
CA LEU A 120 27.63 -2.70 21.00
C LEU A 120 27.14 -3.56 19.82
N LYS A 121 26.65 -4.76 20.10
CA LYS A 121 26.14 -5.72 19.11
C LYS A 121 24.60 -5.67 18.98
N SER A 122 23.99 -4.54 19.30
CA SER A 122 22.55 -4.33 19.28
C SER A 122 22.16 -3.26 18.27
N ALA A 123 20.88 -3.19 17.95
CA ALA A 123 20.31 -2.19 17.07
C ALA A 123 19.07 -1.56 17.71
N VAL A 124 18.77 -0.32 17.36
CA VAL A 124 17.56 0.39 17.76
C VAL A 124 16.66 0.56 16.52
N LYS A 125 15.41 0.20 16.66
CA LYS A 125 14.38 0.45 15.67
C LYS A 125 13.64 1.74 16.01
N VAL A 126 13.78 2.75 15.16
CA VAL A 126 13.25 4.11 15.41
C VAL A 126 12.27 4.47 14.30
N THR A 127 11.11 5.02 14.67
CA THR A 127 10.20 5.66 13.71
C THR A 127 10.77 7.03 13.31
N ILE A 128 10.98 7.24 12.02
CA ILE A 128 11.62 8.43 11.46
C ILE A 128 10.67 9.29 10.64
N GLN A 129 9.62 8.69 10.06
CA GLN A 129 8.67 9.36 9.17
C GLN A 129 7.29 8.73 9.30
N LYS A 130 6.28 9.43 8.82
CA LYS A 130 4.95 8.90 8.51
C LYS A 130 4.78 8.81 7.00
N TRP A 131 3.93 7.92 6.56
CA TRP A 131 3.56 7.85 5.16
C TRP A 131 2.04 7.99 4.97
N TYR A 132 1.67 8.42 3.78
CA TYR A 132 0.31 8.75 3.41
C TYR A 132 0.00 8.19 2.03
N ALA A 133 -1.22 7.79 1.81
CA ALA A 133 -1.71 7.38 0.51
C ALA A 133 -1.73 8.58 -0.47
N PRO A 134 -1.82 8.37 -1.79
CA PRO A 134 -1.90 9.46 -2.78
C PRO A 134 -3.04 10.44 -2.54
N SER A 135 -4.15 9.97 -1.95
CA SER A 135 -5.27 10.82 -1.49
C SER A 135 -4.92 11.75 -0.32
N GLY A 136 -3.70 11.71 0.20
CA GLY A 136 -3.26 12.48 1.37
C GLY A 136 -3.70 11.91 2.72
N SER A 137 -4.44 10.81 2.75
CA SER A 137 -4.88 10.17 3.99
C SER A 137 -3.78 9.33 4.61
N SER A 138 -3.54 9.49 5.92
CA SER A 138 -2.71 8.54 6.66
C SER A 138 -3.43 7.19 6.76
N ILE A 139 -2.67 6.12 6.66
CA ILE A 139 -3.15 4.76 6.96
C ILE A 139 -3.11 4.46 8.46
N GLN A 140 -2.37 5.28 9.23
CA GLN A 140 -2.17 5.09 10.67
C GLN A 140 -3.50 4.87 11.40
N LEU A 141 -3.60 3.81 12.17
CA LEU A 141 -4.78 3.34 12.93
C LEU A 141 -5.96 2.86 12.08
N LYS A 142 -6.18 3.45 10.90
CA LYS A 142 -7.38 3.19 10.09
C LYS A 142 -7.20 2.06 9.09
N GLY A 143 -5.95 1.84 8.62
CA GLY A 143 -5.67 0.89 7.54
C GLY A 143 -6.26 1.30 6.19
N VAL A 144 -6.14 0.42 5.22
CA VAL A 144 -6.81 0.51 3.91
C VAL A 144 -8.16 -0.19 4.03
N PRO A 145 -9.29 0.51 3.80
CA PRO A 145 -10.61 -0.14 3.84
C PRO A 145 -10.82 -1.02 2.61
N ALA A 146 -11.46 -2.17 2.80
CA ALA A 146 -11.89 -3.01 1.70
C ALA A 146 -13.10 -2.41 0.98
N ASP A 147 -13.16 -2.58 -0.35
CA ASP A 147 -14.33 -2.25 -1.17
C ASP A 147 -15.40 -3.34 -1.03
N ILE A 148 -14.98 -4.60 -0.87
CA ILE A 148 -15.83 -5.74 -0.57
C ILE A 148 -15.34 -6.40 0.71
N VAL A 149 -16.17 -6.37 1.75
CA VAL A 149 -15.82 -6.93 3.06
C VAL A 149 -16.10 -8.43 3.10
N VAL A 150 -15.05 -9.22 3.31
CA VAL A 150 -15.08 -10.66 3.55
C VAL A 150 -14.29 -10.93 4.83
N PRO A 151 -14.95 -10.97 6.02
CA PRO A 151 -14.26 -11.05 7.28
C PRO A 151 -13.47 -12.36 7.44
N SER A 152 -12.25 -12.26 7.92
CA SER A 152 -11.43 -13.39 8.34
C SER A 152 -11.39 -13.55 9.87
N VAL A 153 -10.80 -14.63 10.35
CA VAL A 153 -10.58 -14.81 11.80
C VAL A 153 -9.71 -13.70 12.41
N TYR A 154 -8.86 -13.06 11.60
CA TYR A 154 -7.99 -11.97 12.05
C TYR A 154 -8.75 -10.66 12.32
N SER A 155 -9.94 -10.49 11.76
CA SER A 155 -10.73 -9.26 11.93
C SER A 155 -11.16 -9.02 13.39
N VAL A 156 -11.24 -10.07 14.20
CA VAL A 156 -11.63 -10.02 15.62
C VAL A 156 -10.45 -10.11 16.58
N LEU A 157 -9.23 -10.25 16.06
CA LEU A 157 -8.03 -10.32 16.91
C LEU A 157 -7.42 -8.93 17.13
N PRO A 158 -6.83 -8.68 18.33
CA PRO A 158 -6.14 -7.43 18.63
C PRO A 158 -4.74 -7.39 17.98
N VAL A 159 -4.67 -7.35 16.66
CA VAL A 159 -3.44 -7.40 15.87
C VAL A 159 -3.21 -6.16 15.02
N GLY A 160 -4.05 -5.12 15.16
CA GLY A 160 -3.92 -3.86 14.43
C GLY A 160 -3.02 -2.85 15.12
N GLU A 161 -2.66 -1.79 14.41
CA GLU A 161 -1.86 -0.67 14.93
C GLU A 161 -2.54 0.01 16.13
N GLY A 162 -3.89 0.05 16.15
CA GLY A 162 -4.67 0.61 17.24
C GLY A 162 -4.64 -0.21 18.55
N ASP A 163 -4.16 -1.45 18.47
CA ASP A 163 -4.01 -2.33 19.64
C ASP A 163 -2.66 -2.14 20.35
N LEU A 164 -1.76 -1.30 19.80
CA LEU A 164 -0.51 -0.93 20.45
C LEU A 164 -0.77 -0.04 21.67
N GLU A 165 0.11 -0.12 22.68
CA GLU A 165 -0.03 0.68 23.93
C GLU A 165 0.01 2.20 23.65
N ARG A 166 0.83 2.64 22.69
CA ARG A 166 1.02 4.07 22.35
C ARG A 166 1.16 4.27 20.85
N PRO A 167 0.09 4.07 20.09
CA PRO A 167 0.15 4.26 18.64
C PRO A 167 0.27 5.75 18.30
N LEU A 168 0.90 6.05 17.18
CA LEU A 168 0.91 7.41 16.65
C LEU A 168 -0.51 7.82 16.23
N PRO A 169 -0.88 9.10 16.41
CA PRO A 169 -2.20 9.59 15.99
C PRO A 169 -2.33 9.61 14.46
N TRP A 170 -3.57 9.42 14.01
CA TRP A 170 -3.94 9.63 12.61
C TRP A 170 -3.86 11.12 12.25
N ASP A 171 -3.44 11.43 11.02
CA ASP A 171 -3.47 12.76 10.43
C ASP A 171 -3.58 12.67 8.89
N SER A 172 -3.46 13.80 8.19
CA SER A 172 -3.50 13.86 6.73
C SER A 172 -2.57 14.94 6.20
N VAL A 173 -2.26 14.85 4.91
CA VAL A 173 -1.48 15.84 4.14
C VAL A 173 -2.24 16.24 2.89
N THR A 174 -1.74 17.23 2.15
CA THR A 174 -2.31 17.59 0.85
C THR A 174 -2.20 16.40 -0.12
N PRO A 175 -3.28 16.01 -0.82
CA PRO A 175 -3.24 14.96 -1.83
C PRO A 175 -2.21 15.27 -2.93
N THR A 176 -1.54 14.21 -3.40
CA THR A 176 -0.72 14.27 -4.63
C THR A 176 -1.45 13.70 -5.83
N LEU A 177 -2.54 12.95 -5.59
CA LEU A 177 -3.40 12.44 -6.65
C LEU A 177 -4.15 13.60 -7.30
N THR A 178 -4.06 13.71 -8.62
CA THR A 178 -4.84 14.67 -9.41
C THR A 178 -6.07 13.98 -10.00
N LYS A 179 -7.07 14.75 -10.43
CA LYS A 179 -8.24 14.18 -11.14
C LYS A 179 -7.85 13.43 -12.42
N ALA A 180 -6.72 13.78 -13.02
CA ALA A 180 -6.19 13.10 -14.21
C ALA A 180 -5.63 11.71 -13.88
N ASP A 181 -5.16 11.50 -12.65
CA ASP A 181 -4.64 10.22 -12.18
C ASP A 181 -5.78 9.26 -11.76
N GLU A 182 -6.98 9.79 -11.50
CA GLU A 182 -8.18 8.97 -11.24
C GLU A 182 -8.61 8.26 -12.53
N GLY A 183 -8.05 7.09 -12.79
CA GLY A 183 -8.45 6.26 -13.92
C GLY A 183 -9.92 5.82 -13.81
N ASP A 184 -10.68 5.99 -14.88
CA ASP A 184 -12.06 5.47 -14.99
C ASP A 184 -12.06 3.97 -15.35
N TRP A 185 -10.96 3.29 -14.97
CA TRP A 185 -10.66 1.93 -15.34
C TRP A 185 -11.77 0.95 -14.89
N LEU A 186 -12.29 1.10 -13.69
CA LEU A 186 -13.36 0.24 -13.17
C LEU A 186 -14.65 0.45 -13.94
N LYS A 187 -15.01 1.69 -14.27
CA LYS A 187 -16.21 2.00 -15.08
C LYS A 187 -16.07 1.51 -16.52
N ALA A 188 -14.90 1.71 -17.14
CA ALA A 188 -14.65 1.21 -18.49
C ALA A 188 -14.80 -0.32 -18.54
N LYS A 189 -14.31 -1.06 -17.55
CA LYS A 189 -14.40 -2.53 -17.51
C LYS A 189 -15.79 -3.06 -17.14
N ILE A 190 -16.58 -2.29 -16.38
CA ILE A 190 -18.00 -2.61 -16.14
C ILE A 190 -18.81 -2.38 -17.44
N SER A 191 -18.55 -1.30 -18.17
CA SER A 191 -19.21 -1.02 -19.46
C SER A 191 -18.88 -2.05 -20.53
N ASP A 192 -17.70 -2.63 -20.50
CA ASP A 192 -17.25 -3.68 -21.42
C ASP A 192 -17.81 -5.09 -21.09
N GLY A 193 -18.65 -5.21 -20.05
CA GLY A 193 -19.27 -6.48 -19.64
C GLY A 193 -18.30 -7.50 -19.05
N LEU A 194 -17.10 -7.06 -18.64
CA LEU A 194 -16.07 -7.91 -18.03
C LEU A 194 -16.30 -8.17 -16.54
N ILE A 195 -17.18 -7.40 -15.93
CA ILE A 195 -17.64 -7.55 -14.53
C ILE A 195 -19.16 -7.42 -14.57
N ALA A 196 -19.87 -8.53 -14.37
CA ALA A 196 -21.31 -8.57 -14.26
C ALA A 196 -21.75 -8.31 -12.80
#